data_606b73771a3fbaed6434928b02f66067
#
_entry.id   606b73771a3fbaed6434928b02f66067
#
_cell.length_a   1.000
_cell.length_b   1.000
_cell.length_c   1.000
_cell.angle_alpha   90.00
_cell.angle_beta   90.00
_cell.angle_gamma   90.00
#
_symmetry.space_group_name_H-M   'P 1'
#
loop_
_entity.id
_entity.type
_entity.pdbx_description
1 polymer ?
#
loop_
_entity_poly.entity_id
_entity_poly.type
_entity_poly.pdbx_seq_one_letter_code
_entity_poly.pdbx_strand_id
1 'polypeptide(L)'
;MRPGNNDAGELVRTAALSATQFLRLKKVEGHKKVKAGDRVVDLTHLDKVYWPDQGYTKGDVIRYYIQVSRYILKYLKDRPAILVRYPNGISEEGFYQQNVKELPDFVTALKLKNQAGRTLNYVIYSDLASLLYVVNLGTIAQNPWHSRTKNLDEPDYVVIDLDPHGAPFSTVLKVALVVREVLRDMGMNGYPKTSGSSGIHVYIPISRGHDYAEAARFAEAVSNRVASLAPKLATVERKISERKKGQVYVDWQQNARGKSAASVYSVRARPLATVSAPVTWDEIAGGFDLRDFTIKTVPDRLKKKGDLFEGLLKESQRLPRLAREQ
;
A
#
# COMPACT_ATOMS: atom_id res chain seq x y z
N MET A 1 -53.62 19.71 33.67
CA MET A 1 -53.33 19.40 32.27
C MET A 1 -52.01 20.08 31.91
N ARG A 2 -50.95 19.32 31.74
CA ARG A 2 -49.67 19.78 31.22
C ARG A 2 -49.54 19.26 29.78
N PRO A 3 -49.18 20.08 28.78
CA PRO A 3 -48.94 19.58 27.43
C PRO A 3 -47.62 18.85 27.37
N GLY A 4 -47.63 17.65 26.79
CA GLY A 4 -46.45 16.82 26.57
C GLY A 4 -45.54 17.46 25.52
N ASN A 5 -44.27 17.54 25.86
CA ASN A 5 -43.21 17.82 24.92
C ASN A 5 -42.98 16.58 24.02
N ASN A 6 -43.41 16.64 22.76
CA ASN A 6 -42.99 15.75 21.73
C ASN A 6 -41.66 16.25 21.13
N ASP A 7 -40.56 15.94 21.76
CA ASP A 7 -39.25 15.99 21.13
C ASP A 7 -39.01 14.70 20.30
N ALA A 8 -39.72 14.59 19.19
CA ALA A 8 -39.34 13.71 18.13
C ALA A 8 -38.20 14.37 17.38
N GLY A 9 -36.97 14.04 17.78
CA GLY A 9 -35.75 14.43 17.07
C GLY A 9 -35.86 14.05 15.59
N GLU A 10 -36.07 15.06 14.78
CA GLU A 10 -36.06 14.98 13.32
C GLU A 10 -34.68 14.53 12.88
N LEU A 11 -34.52 13.22 12.64
CA LEU A 11 -33.37 12.64 11.97
C LEU A 11 -33.32 13.25 10.56
N VAL A 12 -32.65 14.39 10.44
CA VAL A 12 -32.30 14.99 9.15
C VAL A 12 -31.58 13.91 8.35
N ARG A 13 -32.31 13.25 7.45
CA ARG A 13 -31.75 12.31 6.47
C ARG A 13 -30.82 13.09 5.55
N THR A 14 -29.57 13.29 5.95
CA THR A 14 -28.56 13.93 5.13
C THR A 14 -28.43 13.15 3.83
N ALA A 15 -28.78 13.76 2.70
CA ALA A 15 -28.69 13.14 1.40
C ALA A 15 -27.22 12.70 1.14
N ALA A 16 -27.05 11.51 0.53
CA ALA A 16 -25.72 10.99 0.21
C ALA A 16 -25.07 11.86 -0.88
N LEU A 17 -23.86 12.33 -0.61
CA LEU A 17 -23.03 13.09 -1.55
C LEU A 17 -22.42 12.13 -2.59
N SER A 18 -22.35 12.53 -3.84
CA SER A 18 -21.45 11.84 -4.78
C SER A 18 -19.98 12.03 -4.37
N ALA A 19 -19.10 11.16 -4.83
CA ALA A 19 -17.66 11.32 -4.62
C ALA A 19 -17.15 12.70 -5.11
N THR A 20 -17.66 13.17 -6.24
CA THR A 20 -17.31 14.49 -6.79
C THR A 20 -17.80 15.63 -5.89
N GLN A 21 -19.00 15.53 -5.34
CA GLN A 21 -19.53 16.53 -4.40
C GLN A 21 -18.70 16.53 -3.10
N PHE A 22 -18.34 15.35 -2.59
CA PHE A 22 -17.48 15.25 -1.41
C PHE A 22 -16.12 15.93 -1.63
N LEU A 23 -15.49 15.76 -2.81
CA LEU A 23 -14.22 16.42 -3.15
C LEU A 23 -14.33 17.96 -3.20
N ARG A 24 -15.49 18.52 -3.48
CA ARG A 24 -15.75 19.98 -3.55
C ARG A 24 -16.03 20.62 -2.19
N LEU A 25 -16.21 19.84 -1.14
CA LEU A 25 -16.41 20.38 0.20
C LEU A 25 -15.20 21.22 0.61
N LYS A 26 -15.42 22.46 1.05
CA LYS A 26 -14.34 23.31 1.59
C LYS A 26 -13.77 22.71 2.88
N LYS A 27 -14.64 22.19 3.75
CA LYS A 27 -14.31 21.55 5.01
C LYS A 27 -15.02 20.20 5.09
N VAL A 28 -14.31 19.17 5.54
CA VAL A 28 -14.83 17.80 5.68
C VAL A 28 -14.90 17.46 7.16
N GLU A 29 -16.11 17.50 7.73
CA GLU A 29 -16.33 17.35 9.17
C GLU A 29 -17.51 16.44 9.49
N GLY A 30 -17.50 15.93 10.73
CA GLY A 30 -18.58 15.14 11.31
C GLY A 30 -18.85 13.85 10.56
N HIS A 31 -20.13 13.61 10.28
CA HIS A 31 -20.61 12.44 9.54
C HIS A 31 -21.07 12.84 8.14
N LYS A 32 -20.73 12.03 7.15
CA LYS A 32 -21.18 12.20 5.76
C LYS A 32 -21.52 10.84 5.16
N LYS A 33 -22.59 10.80 4.37
CA LYS A 33 -22.91 9.67 3.50
C LYS A 33 -22.33 9.93 2.11
N VAL A 34 -21.54 9.00 1.59
CA VAL A 34 -20.92 9.14 0.27
C VAL A 34 -21.37 8.00 -0.64
N LYS A 35 -21.89 8.38 -1.80
CA LYS A 35 -22.29 7.44 -2.86
C LYS A 35 -21.05 6.97 -3.62
N ALA A 36 -20.80 5.67 -3.60
CA ALA A 36 -19.71 4.99 -4.26
C ALA A 36 -20.29 3.90 -5.19
N GLY A 37 -20.49 4.23 -6.46
CA GLY A 37 -21.32 3.42 -7.36
C GLY A 37 -22.76 3.38 -6.88
N ASP A 38 -23.36 2.21 -6.82
CA ASP A 38 -24.74 1.99 -6.35
C ASP A 38 -24.85 1.89 -4.82
N ARG A 39 -23.75 2.05 -4.09
CA ARG A 39 -23.68 1.87 -2.65
C ARG A 39 -23.49 3.19 -1.93
N VAL A 40 -23.96 3.24 -0.68
CA VAL A 40 -23.77 4.39 0.20
C VAL A 40 -22.88 3.98 1.36
N VAL A 41 -21.81 4.70 1.57
CA VAL A 41 -20.86 4.47 2.68
C VAL A 41 -21.04 5.58 3.71
N ASP A 42 -21.27 5.19 4.96
CA ASP A 42 -21.29 6.09 6.09
C ASP A 42 -19.87 6.39 6.56
N LEU A 43 -19.46 7.64 6.45
CA LEU A 43 -18.15 8.14 6.86
C LEU A 43 -18.29 8.95 8.15
N THR A 44 -17.55 8.56 9.17
CA THR A 44 -17.72 9.06 10.53
C THR A 44 -16.47 9.76 11.04
N HIS A 45 -16.64 10.75 11.95
CA HIS A 45 -15.54 11.44 12.63
C HIS A 45 -14.51 12.01 11.65
N LEU A 46 -14.98 12.69 10.62
CA LEU A 46 -14.15 13.18 9.52
C LEU A 46 -13.21 14.31 9.93
N ASP A 47 -13.57 15.04 10.96
CA ASP A 47 -12.81 16.11 11.61
C ASP A 47 -11.69 15.60 12.54
N LYS A 48 -11.68 14.29 12.85
CA LYS A 48 -10.67 13.72 13.74
C LYS A 48 -9.26 13.94 13.17
N VAL A 49 -8.40 14.59 13.93
CA VAL A 49 -7.02 14.89 13.54
C VAL A 49 -6.21 13.60 13.57
N TYR A 50 -5.62 13.26 12.42
CA TYR A 50 -4.76 12.09 12.26
C TYR A 50 -3.29 12.44 12.24
N TRP A 51 -2.91 13.64 11.79
CA TRP A 51 -1.55 14.19 11.82
C TRP A 51 -1.57 15.54 12.53
N PRO A 52 -1.28 15.59 13.84
CA PRO A 52 -1.35 16.84 14.61
C PRO A 52 -0.50 17.96 14.04
N ASP A 53 0.75 17.65 13.67
CA ASP A 53 1.71 18.65 13.17
C ASP A 53 1.26 19.31 11.86
N GLN A 54 0.58 18.58 10.99
CA GLN A 54 0.09 19.07 9.70
C GLN A 54 -1.39 19.49 9.73
N GLY A 55 -2.09 19.17 10.82
CA GLY A 55 -3.53 19.37 10.92
C GLY A 55 -4.36 18.50 9.97
N TYR A 56 -3.77 17.41 9.41
CA TYR A 56 -4.54 16.54 8.52
C TYR A 56 -5.50 15.65 9.31
N THR A 57 -6.72 15.58 8.80
CA THR A 57 -7.82 14.85 9.42
C THR A 57 -8.08 13.51 8.73
N LYS A 58 -8.91 12.68 9.36
CA LYS A 58 -9.47 11.49 8.73
C LYS A 58 -10.18 11.83 7.41
N GLY A 59 -10.88 12.96 7.36
CA GLY A 59 -11.52 13.47 6.15
C GLY A 59 -10.55 13.75 5.03
N ASP A 60 -9.35 14.25 5.32
CA ASP A 60 -8.30 14.48 4.32
C ASP A 60 -7.77 13.17 3.73
N VAL A 61 -7.61 12.13 4.54
CA VAL A 61 -7.22 10.79 4.08
C VAL A 61 -8.29 10.19 3.17
N ILE A 62 -9.55 10.29 3.55
CA ILE A 62 -10.68 9.82 2.73
C ILE A 62 -10.73 10.59 1.41
N ARG A 63 -10.58 11.91 1.45
CA ARG A 63 -10.51 12.76 0.25
C ARG A 63 -9.40 12.32 -0.69
N TYR A 64 -8.21 12.08 -0.15
CA TYR A 64 -7.08 11.56 -0.92
C TYR A 64 -7.43 10.23 -1.61
N TYR A 65 -7.96 9.25 -0.87
CA TYR A 65 -8.30 7.96 -1.46
C TYR A 65 -9.41 8.05 -2.52
N ILE A 66 -10.37 8.97 -2.38
CA ILE A 66 -11.33 9.24 -3.45
C ILE A 66 -10.61 9.77 -4.70
N GLN A 67 -9.69 10.71 -4.55
CA GLN A 67 -8.95 11.29 -5.68
C GLN A 67 -8.13 10.27 -6.46
N VAL A 68 -7.49 9.33 -5.76
CA VAL A 68 -6.61 8.33 -6.38
C VAL A 68 -7.30 6.99 -6.65
N SER A 69 -8.59 6.86 -6.33
CA SER A 69 -9.33 5.58 -6.35
C SER A 69 -9.24 4.85 -7.68
N ARG A 70 -9.39 5.57 -8.81
CA ARG A 70 -9.31 4.98 -10.16
C ARG A 70 -7.95 4.36 -10.50
N TYR A 71 -6.90 4.76 -9.77
CA TYR A 71 -5.55 4.24 -9.92
C TYR A 71 -5.29 3.12 -8.92
N ILE A 72 -5.42 3.39 -7.62
CA ILE A 72 -5.07 2.44 -6.57
C ILE A 72 -5.92 1.15 -6.63
N LEU A 73 -7.21 1.25 -6.99
CA LEU A 73 -8.10 0.08 -7.06
C LEU A 73 -7.65 -0.96 -8.08
N LYS A 74 -6.95 -0.60 -9.14
CA LYS A 74 -6.36 -1.55 -10.09
C LYS A 74 -5.39 -2.53 -9.41
N TYR A 75 -4.69 -2.05 -8.37
CA TYR A 75 -3.67 -2.80 -7.61
C TYR A 75 -4.24 -3.51 -6.38
N LEU A 76 -5.36 -3.03 -5.84
CA LEU A 76 -5.99 -3.59 -4.65
C LEU A 76 -7.04 -4.66 -4.98
N LYS A 77 -7.75 -4.52 -6.11
CA LYS A 77 -8.93 -5.31 -6.45
C LYS A 77 -8.65 -6.81 -6.39
N ASP A 78 -9.60 -7.54 -5.80
CA ASP A 78 -9.59 -8.99 -5.64
C ASP A 78 -8.42 -9.53 -4.81
N ARG A 79 -7.84 -8.72 -3.90
CA ARG A 79 -6.76 -9.14 -3.01
C ARG A 79 -7.20 -9.11 -1.55
N PRO A 80 -6.81 -10.12 -0.76
CA PRO A 80 -6.98 -10.06 0.70
C PRO A 80 -6.18 -8.89 1.27
N ALA A 81 -6.78 -8.17 2.22
CA ALA A 81 -6.19 -7.01 2.86
C ALA A 81 -5.67 -7.34 4.28
N ILE A 82 -4.50 -6.86 4.62
CA ILE A 82 -4.02 -6.78 6.00
C ILE A 82 -4.25 -5.36 6.49
N LEU A 83 -5.17 -5.19 7.44
CA LEU A 83 -5.51 -3.89 7.98
C LEU A 83 -4.59 -3.55 9.14
N VAL A 84 -3.98 -2.36 9.09
CA VAL A 84 -3.29 -1.73 10.21
C VAL A 84 -4.07 -0.46 10.54
N ARG A 85 -4.78 -0.48 11.66
CA ARG A 85 -5.73 0.57 12.03
C ARG A 85 -5.12 1.56 13.00
N TYR A 86 -5.39 2.84 12.74
CA TYR A 86 -5.03 4.00 13.56
C TYR A 86 -6.30 4.80 13.87
N PRO A 87 -7.22 4.29 14.71
CA PRO A 87 -8.52 4.95 14.93
C PRO A 87 -8.38 6.33 15.56
N ASN A 88 -7.25 6.60 16.24
CA ASN A 88 -6.94 7.86 16.91
C ASN A 88 -5.84 8.69 16.20
N GLY A 89 -5.48 8.33 14.96
CA GLY A 89 -4.41 9.00 14.23
C GLY A 89 -3.03 8.42 14.55
N ILE A 90 -1.98 9.02 13.97
CA ILE A 90 -0.62 8.48 14.01
C ILE A 90 0.13 8.71 15.32
N SER A 91 -0.41 9.53 16.22
CA SER A 91 0.18 9.77 17.56
C SER A 91 0.02 8.58 18.49
N GLU A 92 -0.91 7.70 18.19
CA GLU A 92 -1.12 6.45 18.94
C GLU A 92 -0.63 5.26 18.12
N GLU A 93 -0.29 4.18 18.80
CA GLU A 93 0.14 2.96 18.13
C GLU A 93 -1.00 2.31 17.35
N GLY A 94 -0.71 1.95 16.10
CA GLY A 94 -1.66 1.21 15.27
C GLY A 94 -1.67 -0.28 15.61
N PHE A 95 -2.80 -0.92 15.38
CA PHE A 95 -2.93 -2.36 15.60
C PHE A 95 -3.33 -3.13 14.34
N TYR A 96 -2.87 -4.36 14.26
CA TYR A 96 -3.21 -5.27 13.16
C TYR A 96 -4.60 -5.87 13.34
N GLN A 97 -5.42 -5.80 12.30
CA GLN A 97 -6.71 -6.48 12.24
C GLN A 97 -6.80 -7.31 10.96
N GLN A 98 -6.63 -8.61 11.11
CA GLN A 98 -6.77 -9.58 10.01
C GLN A 98 -8.15 -10.27 10.01
N ASN A 99 -8.87 -10.21 11.14
CA ASN A 99 -10.17 -10.83 11.30
C ASN A 99 -11.24 -9.76 11.50
N VAL A 100 -12.04 -9.50 10.46
CA VAL A 100 -13.15 -8.55 10.53
C VAL A 100 -14.45 -9.34 10.69
N LYS A 101 -15.16 -9.12 11.80
CA LYS A 101 -16.34 -9.93 12.18
C LYS A 101 -17.62 -9.39 11.54
N GLU A 102 -17.83 -8.09 11.60
CA GLU A 102 -19.04 -7.42 11.11
C GLU A 102 -18.70 -6.60 9.89
N LEU A 103 -19.30 -6.96 8.76
CA LEU A 103 -19.08 -6.31 7.47
C LEU A 103 -20.44 -5.88 6.91
N PRO A 104 -20.52 -4.68 6.31
CA PRO A 104 -21.71 -4.32 5.55
C PRO A 104 -21.83 -5.21 4.31
N ASP A 105 -23.04 -5.39 3.81
CA ASP A 105 -23.37 -6.31 2.70
C ASP A 105 -22.55 -6.05 1.42
N PHE A 106 -22.04 -4.84 1.27
CA PHE A 106 -21.23 -4.47 0.11
C PHE A 106 -19.74 -4.77 0.27
N VAL A 107 -19.28 -5.27 1.41
CA VAL A 107 -17.86 -5.62 1.64
C VAL A 107 -17.72 -7.12 1.69
N THR A 108 -16.96 -7.64 0.75
CA THR A 108 -16.67 -9.08 0.69
C THR A 108 -15.52 -9.43 1.63
N ALA A 109 -15.62 -10.59 2.28
CA ALA A 109 -14.50 -11.18 3.02
C ALA A 109 -14.24 -12.61 2.55
N LEU A 110 -12.99 -13.04 2.70
CA LEU A 110 -12.56 -14.40 2.42
C LEU A 110 -12.01 -15.04 3.69
N LYS A 111 -12.55 -16.22 4.03
CA LYS A 111 -12.04 -17.02 5.15
C LYS A 111 -10.80 -17.78 4.72
N LEU A 112 -9.68 -17.47 5.32
CA LEU A 112 -8.38 -18.10 5.05
C LEU A 112 -7.73 -18.57 6.35
N LYS A 113 -7.05 -19.70 6.30
CA LYS A 113 -6.17 -20.15 7.39
C LYS A 113 -4.85 -19.38 7.30
N ASN A 114 -4.43 -18.80 8.42
CA ASN A 114 -3.08 -18.22 8.53
C ASN A 114 -2.03 -19.34 8.77
N GLN A 115 -0.75 -18.96 8.85
CA GLN A 115 0.34 -19.91 9.08
C GLN A 115 0.22 -20.68 10.42
N ALA A 116 -0.48 -20.11 11.41
CA ALA A 116 -0.76 -20.77 12.68
C ALA A 116 -2.04 -21.62 12.67
N GLY A 117 -2.63 -21.89 11.49
CA GLY A 117 -3.84 -22.71 11.32
C GLY A 117 -5.15 -22.03 11.73
N ARG A 118 -5.15 -20.78 12.19
CA ARG A 118 -6.35 -20.05 12.60
C ARG A 118 -7.08 -19.53 11.37
N THR A 119 -8.40 -19.75 11.30
CA THR A 119 -9.26 -19.18 10.25
C THR A 119 -9.53 -17.71 10.57
N LEU A 120 -9.21 -16.84 9.61
CA LEU A 120 -9.39 -15.39 9.69
C LEU A 120 -10.22 -14.90 8.52
N ASN A 121 -10.98 -13.83 8.74
CA ASN A 121 -11.82 -13.17 7.76
C ASN A 121 -11.09 -11.97 7.15
N TYR A 122 -10.48 -12.15 6.00
CA TYR A 122 -9.78 -11.08 5.29
C TYR A 122 -10.75 -10.27 4.43
N VAL A 123 -10.76 -8.96 4.60
CA VAL A 123 -11.48 -8.05 3.69
C VAL A 123 -10.87 -8.13 2.30
N ILE A 124 -11.74 -8.15 1.28
CA ILE A 124 -11.35 -8.11 -0.11
C ILE A 124 -11.72 -6.76 -0.70
N TYR A 125 -10.75 -6.08 -1.30
CA TYR A 125 -11.04 -4.87 -2.05
C TYR A 125 -11.76 -5.20 -3.36
N SER A 126 -12.90 -4.59 -3.57
CA SER A 126 -13.71 -4.80 -4.78
C SER A 126 -13.85 -3.49 -5.59
N ASP A 127 -14.10 -2.40 -4.90
CA ASP A 127 -14.49 -1.12 -5.47
C ASP A 127 -14.21 0.06 -4.51
N LEU A 128 -14.68 1.26 -4.89
CA LEU A 128 -14.57 2.46 -4.05
C LEU A 128 -15.30 2.31 -2.71
N ALA A 129 -16.44 1.63 -2.66
CA ALA A 129 -17.19 1.47 -1.42
C ALA A 129 -16.42 0.65 -0.39
N SER A 130 -15.83 -0.47 -0.80
CA SER A 130 -14.98 -1.31 0.05
C SER A 130 -13.71 -0.58 0.50
N LEU A 131 -13.08 0.21 -0.37
CA LEU A 131 -11.93 1.04 -0.02
C LEU A 131 -12.31 2.10 1.03
N LEU A 132 -13.40 2.84 0.82
CA LEU A 132 -13.87 3.86 1.76
C LEU A 132 -14.25 3.27 3.11
N TYR A 133 -14.88 2.10 3.13
CA TYR A 133 -15.18 1.38 4.35
C TYR A 133 -13.92 1.08 5.15
N VAL A 134 -12.90 0.49 4.51
CA VAL A 134 -11.62 0.16 5.16
C VAL A 134 -10.91 1.41 5.68
N VAL A 135 -10.87 2.48 4.90
CA VAL A 135 -10.28 3.76 5.32
C VAL A 135 -11.08 4.37 6.49
N ASN A 136 -12.40 4.27 6.47
CA ASN A 136 -13.26 4.77 7.55
C ASN A 136 -13.05 4.02 8.87
N LEU A 137 -12.61 2.76 8.85
CA LEU A 137 -12.17 2.01 10.04
C LEU A 137 -10.87 2.55 10.65
N GLY A 138 -10.22 3.54 10.02
CA GLY A 138 -8.92 4.08 10.43
C GLY A 138 -7.73 3.35 9.82
N THR A 139 -7.92 2.56 8.76
CA THR A 139 -6.81 1.94 8.03
C THR A 139 -6.18 2.99 7.12
N ILE A 140 -5.01 3.47 7.52
CA ILE A 140 -4.27 4.51 6.78
C ILE A 140 -3.58 3.88 5.57
N ALA A 141 -2.79 2.82 5.78
CA ALA A 141 -2.05 2.13 4.73
C ALA A 141 -2.84 0.95 4.16
N GLN A 142 -2.91 0.87 2.83
CA GLN A 142 -3.54 -0.25 2.14
C GLN A 142 -2.48 -1.31 1.85
N ASN A 143 -2.60 -2.48 2.51
CA ASN A 143 -1.62 -3.56 2.43
C ASN A 143 -2.27 -4.84 1.85
N PRO A 144 -2.38 -4.97 0.52
CA PRO A 144 -2.92 -6.16 -0.13
C PRO A 144 -1.91 -7.31 -0.15
N TRP A 145 -2.39 -8.54 -0.22
CA TRP A 145 -1.55 -9.68 -0.60
C TRP A 145 -0.99 -9.53 -2.01
N HIS A 146 0.11 -10.23 -2.30
CA HIS A 146 0.71 -10.22 -3.64
C HIS A 146 -0.08 -11.06 -4.65
N SER A 147 -0.97 -11.95 -4.18
CA SER A 147 -1.86 -12.76 -5.00
C SER A 147 -3.32 -12.29 -4.92
N ARG A 148 -4.14 -12.74 -5.87
CA ARG A 148 -5.57 -12.47 -5.94
C ARG A 148 -6.39 -13.65 -5.45
N THR A 149 -7.65 -13.40 -5.08
CA THR A 149 -8.59 -14.41 -4.54
C THR A 149 -8.80 -15.61 -5.47
N LYS A 150 -8.68 -15.43 -6.77
CA LYS A 150 -8.80 -16.52 -7.76
C LYS A 150 -7.63 -17.49 -7.73
N ASN A 151 -6.47 -17.05 -7.29
CA ASN A 151 -5.24 -17.85 -7.24
C ASN A 151 -4.34 -17.37 -6.09
N LEU A 152 -4.66 -17.83 -4.89
CA LEU A 152 -4.01 -17.35 -3.65
C LEU A 152 -2.57 -17.84 -3.50
N ASP A 153 -2.19 -18.87 -4.22
CA ASP A 153 -0.87 -19.49 -4.11
C ASP A 153 0.13 -18.99 -5.17
N GLU A 154 -0.38 -18.22 -6.15
CA GLU A 154 0.44 -17.60 -7.20
C GLU A 154 0.44 -16.07 -7.05
N PRO A 155 1.58 -15.44 -6.73
CA PRO A 155 1.68 -13.99 -6.71
C PRO A 155 1.70 -13.41 -8.13
N ASP A 156 1.14 -12.20 -8.32
CA ASP A 156 1.18 -11.49 -9.60
C ASP A 156 2.54 -10.80 -9.86
N TYR A 157 3.35 -10.66 -8.82
CA TYR A 157 4.64 -9.96 -8.85
C TYR A 157 5.56 -10.39 -7.72
N VAL A 158 6.85 -10.20 -7.94
CA VAL A 158 7.91 -10.28 -6.93
C VAL A 158 8.20 -8.86 -6.41
N VAL A 159 8.57 -8.75 -5.15
CA VAL A 159 8.96 -7.48 -4.50
C VAL A 159 10.38 -7.58 -3.96
N ILE A 160 11.24 -6.64 -4.33
CA ILE A 160 12.51 -6.37 -3.68
C ILE A 160 12.33 -5.11 -2.84
N ASP A 161 12.51 -5.22 -1.54
CA ASP A 161 12.34 -4.12 -0.59
C ASP A 161 13.71 -3.62 -0.14
N LEU A 162 13.98 -2.34 -0.35
CA LEU A 162 15.27 -1.69 -0.04
C LEU A 162 15.11 -0.83 1.21
N ASP A 163 15.50 -1.39 2.35
CA ASP A 163 15.40 -0.73 3.65
C ASP A 163 16.75 -0.14 4.09
N PRO A 164 16.84 1.16 4.37
CA PRO A 164 18.06 1.73 4.91
C PRO A 164 18.29 1.29 6.36
N HIS A 165 19.45 0.74 6.65
CA HIS A 165 19.93 0.49 8.00
C HIS A 165 20.91 1.59 8.43
N GLY A 166 20.36 2.77 8.71
CA GLY A 166 21.16 3.97 8.99
C GLY A 166 21.91 4.51 7.77
N ALA A 167 21.61 4.01 6.56
CA ALA A 167 22.11 4.55 5.31
C ALA A 167 21.35 5.83 4.93
N PRO A 168 22.00 6.84 4.34
CA PRO A 168 21.31 7.98 3.76
C PRO A 168 20.47 7.52 2.55
N PHE A 169 19.36 8.22 2.26
CA PHE A 169 18.46 7.87 1.16
C PHE A 169 19.17 7.84 -0.21
N SER A 170 20.20 8.68 -0.41
CA SER A 170 21.03 8.63 -1.61
C SER A 170 21.73 7.28 -1.82
N THR A 171 22.04 6.54 -0.75
CA THR A 171 22.56 5.16 -0.84
C THR A 171 21.46 4.19 -1.28
N VAL A 172 20.22 4.37 -0.80
CA VAL A 172 19.07 3.56 -1.24
C VAL A 172 18.86 3.72 -2.75
N LEU A 173 18.92 4.96 -3.26
CA LEU A 173 18.81 5.23 -4.71
C LEU A 173 19.93 4.53 -5.51
N LYS A 174 21.18 4.56 -5.03
CA LYS A 174 22.29 3.84 -5.67
C LYS A 174 22.06 2.33 -5.71
N VAL A 175 21.60 1.74 -4.59
CA VAL A 175 21.30 0.30 -4.54
C VAL A 175 20.10 -0.04 -5.45
N ALA A 176 19.09 0.82 -5.55
CA ALA A 176 17.98 0.63 -6.49
C ALA A 176 18.46 0.59 -7.95
N LEU A 177 19.46 1.40 -8.34
CA LEU A 177 20.06 1.34 -9.67
C LEU A 177 20.80 0.02 -9.89
N VAL A 178 21.50 -0.53 -8.88
CA VAL A 178 22.10 -1.86 -8.97
C VAL A 178 21.02 -2.95 -9.15
N VAL A 179 19.88 -2.84 -8.46
CA VAL A 179 18.74 -3.75 -8.71
C VAL A 179 18.28 -3.66 -10.16
N ARG A 180 18.16 -2.45 -10.72
CA ARG A 180 17.83 -2.26 -12.14
C ARG A 180 18.77 -2.99 -13.07
N GLU A 181 20.09 -2.86 -12.86
CA GLU A 181 21.12 -3.52 -13.67
C GLU A 181 21.01 -5.05 -13.56
N VAL A 182 20.87 -5.58 -12.33
CA VAL A 182 20.71 -7.02 -12.13
C VAL A 182 19.47 -7.56 -12.85
N LEU A 183 18.34 -6.85 -12.76
CA LEU A 183 17.13 -7.25 -13.46
C LEU A 183 17.30 -7.19 -14.99
N ARG A 184 17.94 -6.14 -15.52
CA ARG A 184 18.24 -6.01 -16.94
C ARG A 184 19.10 -7.18 -17.45
N ASP A 185 20.14 -7.54 -16.70
CA ASP A 185 21.03 -8.68 -17.04
C ASP A 185 20.28 -10.01 -17.03
N MET A 186 19.22 -10.13 -16.22
CA MET A 186 18.31 -11.28 -16.20
C MET A 186 17.17 -11.20 -17.23
N GLY A 187 17.12 -10.15 -18.06
CA GLY A 187 16.06 -9.93 -19.03
C GLY A 187 14.71 -9.59 -18.42
N MET A 188 14.71 -9.01 -17.21
CA MET A 188 13.49 -8.68 -16.45
C MET A 188 13.30 -7.17 -16.29
N ASN A 189 12.06 -6.72 -16.38
CA ASN A 189 11.66 -5.35 -16.07
C ASN A 189 11.19 -5.24 -14.62
N GLY A 190 11.56 -4.15 -13.95
CA GLY A 190 11.09 -3.82 -12.61
C GLY A 190 10.51 -2.41 -12.55
N TYR A 191 9.50 -2.24 -11.69
CA TYR A 191 8.76 -1.00 -11.48
C TYR A 191 9.05 -0.46 -10.07
N PRO A 192 9.82 0.61 -9.94
CA PRO A 192 10.16 1.16 -8.64
C PRO A 192 9.07 2.10 -8.12
N LYS A 193 8.92 2.10 -6.80
CA LYS A 193 8.13 3.07 -6.06
C LYS A 193 8.78 3.41 -4.72
N THR A 194 8.48 4.57 -4.15
CA THR A 194 8.84 4.85 -2.76
C THR A 194 8.12 3.90 -1.82
N SER A 195 8.74 3.51 -0.72
CA SER A 195 8.03 2.77 0.35
C SER A 195 6.96 3.64 1.03
N GLY A 196 7.01 4.97 0.82
CA GLY A 196 6.27 5.97 1.57
C GLY A 196 6.76 6.09 3.01
N SER A 197 7.93 5.54 3.33
CA SER A 197 8.66 5.67 4.59
C SER A 197 10.10 6.11 4.30
N SER A 198 11.05 5.20 4.33
CA SER A 198 12.49 5.50 4.20
C SER A 198 13.17 4.84 3.00
N GLY A 199 12.51 3.90 2.32
CA GLY A 199 13.10 3.03 1.31
C GLY A 199 12.43 3.10 -0.06
N ILE A 200 12.85 2.16 -0.91
CA ILE A 200 12.32 1.92 -2.25
C ILE A 200 11.87 0.46 -2.35
N HIS A 201 10.72 0.23 -2.96
CA HIS A 201 10.30 -1.11 -3.38
C HIS A 201 10.41 -1.22 -4.90
N VAL A 202 10.97 -2.31 -5.39
CA VAL A 202 10.97 -2.65 -6.81
C VAL A 202 10.03 -3.83 -7.03
N TYR A 203 9.01 -3.63 -7.84
CA TYR A 203 8.02 -4.66 -8.18
C TYR A 203 8.33 -5.22 -9.55
N ILE A 204 8.33 -6.54 -9.67
CA ILE A 204 8.67 -7.27 -10.88
C ILE A 204 7.45 -8.11 -11.27
N PRO A 205 6.71 -7.77 -12.36
CA PRO A 205 5.55 -8.53 -12.77
C PRO A 205 5.98 -9.93 -13.23
N ILE A 206 5.23 -10.97 -12.81
CA ILE A 206 5.50 -12.33 -13.21
C ILE A 206 4.27 -12.99 -13.84
N SER A 207 4.50 -13.93 -14.74
CA SER A 207 3.44 -14.70 -15.37
C SER A 207 2.82 -15.69 -14.38
N ARG A 208 1.58 -16.09 -14.66
CA ARG A 208 0.94 -17.18 -13.92
C ARG A 208 1.72 -18.48 -14.05
N GLY A 209 1.50 -19.37 -13.08
CA GLY A 209 2.19 -20.66 -13.00
C GLY A 209 3.47 -20.63 -12.15
N HIS A 210 3.76 -19.50 -11.52
CA HIS A 210 4.84 -19.38 -10.53
C HIS A 210 4.24 -19.24 -9.13
N ASP A 211 4.64 -20.13 -8.24
CA ASP A 211 4.23 -20.10 -6.84
C ASP A 211 5.09 -19.13 -6.00
N TYR A 212 4.71 -18.97 -4.72
CA TYR A 212 5.47 -18.12 -3.80
C TYR A 212 6.89 -18.65 -3.52
N ALA A 213 7.12 -19.95 -3.60
CA ALA A 213 8.45 -20.50 -3.38
C ALA A 213 9.39 -20.15 -4.55
N GLU A 214 8.90 -20.21 -5.79
CA GLU A 214 9.65 -19.77 -6.97
C GLU A 214 9.90 -18.26 -6.95
N ALA A 215 8.88 -17.47 -6.59
CA ALA A 215 8.99 -16.02 -6.45
C ALA A 215 10.03 -15.64 -5.38
N ALA A 216 10.03 -16.32 -4.24
CA ALA A 216 11.01 -16.10 -3.16
C ALA A 216 12.43 -16.46 -3.59
N ARG A 217 12.63 -17.62 -4.24
CA ARG A 217 13.96 -18.03 -4.76
C ARG A 217 14.50 -17.02 -5.77
N PHE A 218 13.66 -16.53 -6.67
CA PHE A 218 14.06 -15.49 -7.62
C PHE A 218 14.45 -14.20 -6.90
N ALA A 219 13.62 -13.74 -5.95
CA ALA A 219 13.91 -12.54 -5.17
C ALA A 219 15.21 -12.66 -4.37
N GLU A 220 15.47 -13.84 -3.80
CA GLU A 220 16.70 -14.14 -3.08
C GLU A 220 17.93 -14.08 -4.01
N ALA A 221 17.85 -14.70 -5.18
CA ALA A 221 18.93 -14.65 -6.17
C ALA A 221 19.25 -13.22 -6.62
N VAL A 222 18.20 -12.41 -6.90
CA VAL A 222 18.38 -10.98 -7.22
C VAL A 222 19.05 -10.24 -6.06
N SER A 223 18.59 -10.44 -4.83
CA SER A 223 19.11 -9.77 -3.63
C SER A 223 20.56 -10.13 -3.35
N ASN A 224 20.92 -11.41 -3.44
CA ASN A 224 22.29 -11.88 -3.31
C ASN A 224 23.20 -11.30 -4.38
N ARG A 225 22.73 -11.23 -5.63
CA ARG A 225 23.50 -10.63 -6.74
C ARG A 225 23.74 -9.14 -6.51
N VAL A 226 22.72 -8.40 -6.04
CA VAL A 226 22.84 -6.98 -5.68
C VAL A 226 23.87 -6.78 -4.57
N ALA A 227 23.79 -7.55 -3.49
CA ALA A 227 24.76 -7.47 -2.39
C ALA A 227 26.19 -7.82 -2.84
N SER A 228 26.36 -8.81 -3.73
CA SER A 228 27.66 -9.17 -4.32
C SER A 228 28.25 -8.05 -5.18
N LEU A 229 27.44 -7.35 -5.97
CA LEU A 229 27.89 -6.25 -6.83
C LEU A 229 28.15 -4.95 -6.05
N ALA A 230 27.45 -4.75 -4.94
CA ALA A 230 27.58 -3.54 -4.12
C ALA A 230 27.85 -3.84 -2.63
N PRO A 231 28.89 -4.62 -2.27
CA PRO A 231 29.07 -5.16 -0.92
C PRO A 231 29.33 -4.09 0.15
N LYS A 232 29.71 -2.88 -0.26
CA LYS A 232 29.87 -1.74 0.66
C LYS A 232 28.54 -0.99 0.90
N LEU A 233 27.57 -1.13 0.02
CA LEU A 233 26.30 -0.38 0.05
C LEU A 233 25.10 -1.23 0.44
N ALA A 234 25.12 -2.52 0.13
CA ALA A 234 23.97 -3.42 0.28
C ALA A 234 24.34 -4.67 1.10
N THR A 235 23.33 -5.23 1.77
CA THR A 235 23.44 -6.48 2.53
C THR A 235 22.12 -7.26 2.44
N VAL A 236 22.21 -8.58 2.50
CA VAL A 236 21.09 -9.51 2.68
C VAL A 236 21.02 -10.08 4.10
N GLU A 237 21.88 -9.61 5.01
CA GLU A 237 21.92 -10.08 6.38
C GLU A 237 20.60 -9.77 7.10
N ARG A 238 19.93 -10.83 7.59
CA ARG A 238 18.62 -10.72 8.25
C ARG A 238 18.72 -10.17 9.67
N LYS A 239 19.76 -10.54 10.37
CA LYS A 239 19.92 -10.21 11.78
C LYS A 239 20.42 -8.77 11.90
N ILE A 240 19.55 -7.89 12.42
CA ILE A 240 19.80 -6.45 12.50
C ILE A 240 21.14 -6.15 13.18
N SER A 241 21.48 -6.90 14.27
CA SER A 241 22.72 -6.72 15.01
C SER A 241 24.00 -7.04 14.21
N GLU A 242 23.88 -7.79 13.12
CA GLU A 242 24.98 -8.19 12.25
C GLU A 242 25.13 -7.31 11.00
N ARG A 243 24.11 -6.47 10.73
CA ARG A 243 24.17 -5.50 9.63
C ARG A 243 25.17 -4.39 9.92
N LYS A 244 26.02 -4.09 8.96
CA LYS A 244 26.90 -2.90 9.06
C LYS A 244 26.06 -1.64 8.92
N LYS A 245 26.26 -0.69 9.82
CA LYS A 245 25.61 0.61 9.76
C LYS A 245 25.93 1.31 8.44
N GLY A 246 24.95 1.91 7.81
CA GLY A 246 25.11 2.63 6.53
C GLY A 246 24.93 1.75 5.29
N GLN A 247 24.61 0.45 5.45
CA GLN A 247 24.19 -0.41 4.35
C GLN A 247 22.65 -0.39 4.19
N VAL A 248 22.21 -0.69 2.97
CA VAL A 248 20.81 -0.93 2.63
C VAL A 248 20.55 -2.44 2.73
N TYR A 249 19.55 -2.81 3.49
CA TYR A 249 19.08 -4.19 3.52
C TYR A 249 18.19 -4.45 2.29
N VAL A 250 18.58 -5.46 1.51
CA VAL A 250 17.84 -5.92 0.34
C VAL A 250 16.95 -7.07 0.76
N ASP A 251 15.70 -6.75 1.15
CA ASP A 251 14.75 -7.73 1.68
C ASP A 251 13.97 -8.42 0.56
N TRP A 252 14.14 -9.73 0.47
CA TRP A 252 13.41 -10.63 -0.42
C TRP A 252 12.29 -11.41 0.27
N GLN A 253 12.24 -11.39 1.62
CA GLN A 253 11.35 -12.23 2.42
C GLN A 253 9.88 -11.78 2.41
N GLN A 254 9.60 -10.64 1.80
CA GLN A 254 8.22 -10.20 1.55
C GLN A 254 7.49 -11.11 0.56
N ASN A 255 8.22 -11.95 -0.19
CA ASN A 255 7.69 -12.85 -1.22
C ASN A 255 7.20 -14.19 -0.65
N ALA A 256 6.43 -14.16 0.42
CA ALA A 256 5.84 -15.35 1.03
C ALA A 256 4.32 -15.23 1.07
N ARG A 257 3.62 -16.38 1.01
CA ARG A 257 2.17 -16.43 1.07
C ARG A 257 1.63 -15.74 2.33
N GLY A 258 0.68 -14.86 2.18
CA GLY A 258 0.10 -14.11 3.31
C GLY A 258 0.91 -12.88 3.74
N LYS A 259 2.05 -12.61 3.12
CA LYS A 259 2.77 -11.35 3.28
C LYS A 259 2.12 -10.25 2.44
N SER A 260 2.37 -9.02 2.84
CA SER A 260 1.87 -7.83 2.15
C SER A 260 2.85 -6.68 2.28
N ALA A 261 2.83 -5.80 1.32
CA ALA A 261 3.53 -4.52 1.36
C ALA A 261 2.53 -3.39 1.08
N ALA A 262 2.87 -2.17 1.50
CA ALA A 262 2.04 -1.01 1.17
C ALA A 262 1.88 -0.90 -0.35
N SER A 263 0.63 -0.85 -0.81
CA SER A 263 0.31 -0.71 -2.23
C SER A 263 0.87 0.60 -2.79
N VAL A 264 1.07 0.64 -4.11
CA VAL A 264 1.24 1.91 -4.81
C VAL A 264 0.06 2.84 -4.51
N TYR A 265 0.32 4.12 -4.36
CA TYR A 265 -0.64 5.18 -3.95
C TYR A 265 -1.20 5.03 -2.53
N SER A 266 -0.67 4.14 -1.73
CA SER A 266 -1.06 3.99 -0.31
C SER A 266 -0.44 5.08 0.55
N VAL A 267 -1.25 5.72 1.39
CA VAL A 267 -0.77 6.63 2.45
C VAL A 267 -0.03 5.81 3.50
N ARG A 268 0.98 6.39 4.13
CA ARG A 268 1.68 5.78 5.26
C ARG A 268 1.42 6.57 6.54
N ALA A 269 1.30 5.86 7.65
CA ALA A 269 1.21 6.45 8.99
C ALA A 269 2.61 6.97 9.41
N ARG A 270 3.11 7.97 8.69
CA ARG A 270 4.41 8.62 8.88
C ARG A 270 4.22 10.13 8.85
N PRO A 271 5.16 10.92 9.38
CA PRO A 271 5.11 12.39 9.27
C PRO A 271 4.81 12.84 7.84
N LEU A 272 4.14 13.99 7.67
CA LEU A 272 3.72 14.58 6.40
C LEU A 272 2.67 13.76 5.61
N ALA A 273 2.11 12.67 6.16
CA ALA A 273 1.21 11.78 5.44
C ALA A 273 1.78 11.35 4.08
N THR A 274 3.01 10.83 4.11
CA THR A 274 3.72 10.39 2.91
C THR A 274 2.99 9.25 2.23
N VAL A 275 3.22 9.13 0.93
CA VAL A 275 2.56 8.16 0.05
C VAL A 275 3.61 7.26 -0.59
N SER A 276 3.29 5.97 -0.70
CA SER A 276 4.04 5.02 -1.50
C SER A 276 3.76 5.30 -2.99
N ALA A 277 4.56 6.16 -3.61
CA ALA A 277 4.35 6.69 -4.94
C ALA A 277 5.28 6.06 -5.97
N PRO A 278 4.81 5.77 -7.21
CA PRO A 278 5.69 5.26 -8.25
C PRO A 278 6.65 6.35 -8.72
N VAL A 279 7.85 5.92 -9.04
CA VAL A 279 8.92 6.75 -9.59
C VAL A 279 9.51 6.09 -10.83
N THR A 280 10.07 6.87 -11.73
CA THR A 280 10.81 6.32 -12.87
C THR A 280 12.27 6.00 -12.48
N TRP A 281 12.92 5.17 -13.27
CA TRP A 281 14.35 4.90 -13.09
C TRP A 281 15.21 6.16 -13.29
N ASP A 282 14.77 7.08 -14.13
CA ASP A 282 15.46 8.36 -14.35
C ASP A 282 15.30 9.29 -13.13
N GLU A 283 14.12 9.27 -12.49
CA GLU A 283 13.94 9.99 -11.22
C GLU A 283 14.86 9.42 -10.13
N ILE A 284 15.03 8.10 -10.06
CA ILE A 284 15.98 7.47 -9.12
C ILE A 284 17.40 7.90 -9.42
N ALA A 285 17.79 7.92 -10.68
CA ALA A 285 19.14 8.37 -11.09
C ALA A 285 19.39 9.86 -10.82
N GLY A 286 18.37 10.70 -11.02
CA GLY A 286 18.43 12.14 -10.75
C GLY A 286 18.36 12.52 -9.27
N GLY A 287 17.84 11.62 -8.44
CA GLY A 287 17.58 11.88 -7.01
C GLY A 287 16.29 12.66 -6.76
N PHE A 288 15.69 12.46 -5.61
CA PHE A 288 14.48 13.16 -5.13
C PHE A 288 14.40 13.06 -3.61
N ASP A 289 13.49 13.85 -3.01
CA ASP A 289 13.17 13.75 -1.58
C ASP A 289 11.89 12.91 -1.38
N LEU A 290 11.92 11.96 -0.46
CA LEU A 290 10.73 11.16 -0.10
C LEU A 290 9.58 12.03 0.42
N ARG A 291 9.89 13.19 1.00
CA ARG A 291 8.92 14.16 1.52
C ARG A 291 8.11 14.86 0.42
N ASP A 292 8.54 14.78 -0.84
CA ASP A 292 7.81 15.32 -1.98
C ASP A 292 6.55 14.49 -2.33
N PHE A 293 6.43 13.27 -1.81
CA PHE A 293 5.33 12.36 -2.10
C PHE A 293 4.35 12.28 -0.92
N THR A 294 3.40 13.17 -0.88
CA THR A 294 2.39 13.29 0.20
C THR A 294 0.97 13.18 -0.33
N ILE A 295 -0.02 13.11 0.58
CA ILE A 295 -1.46 13.18 0.19
C ILE A 295 -1.82 14.47 -0.54
N LYS A 296 -1.01 15.53 -0.47
CA LYS A 296 -1.24 16.79 -1.17
C LYS A 296 -0.64 16.81 -2.57
N THR A 297 0.53 16.21 -2.76
CA THR A 297 1.31 16.34 -4.00
C THR A 297 1.05 15.19 -5.00
N VAL A 298 0.79 13.97 -4.50
CA VAL A 298 0.61 12.79 -5.36
C VAL A 298 -0.62 12.89 -6.28
N PRO A 299 -1.78 13.46 -5.89
CA PRO A 299 -2.89 13.64 -6.82
C PRO A 299 -2.54 14.52 -8.03
N ASP A 300 -1.76 15.57 -7.83
CA ASP A 300 -1.33 16.45 -8.93
C ASP A 300 -0.22 15.81 -9.78
N ARG A 301 0.67 15.02 -9.17
CA ARG A 301 1.61 14.17 -9.89
C ARG A 301 0.89 13.20 -10.84
N LEU A 302 -0.16 12.53 -10.35
CA LEU A 302 -1.00 11.62 -11.16
C LEU A 302 -1.68 12.33 -12.35
N LYS A 303 -2.15 13.56 -12.16
CA LYS A 303 -2.72 14.37 -13.25
C LYS A 303 -1.67 14.69 -14.31
N LYS A 304 -0.43 14.99 -13.90
CA LYS A 304 0.67 15.42 -14.81
C LYS A 304 1.34 14.26 -15.51
N LYS A 305 1.62 13.16 -14.80
CA LYS A 305 2.45 12.05 -15.27
C LYS A 305 1.66 10.76 -15.60
N GLY A 306 0.37 10.70 -15.21
CA GLY A 306 -0.42 9.47 -15.32
C GLY A 306 0.02 8.40 -14.31
N ASP A 307 -0.38 7.17 -14.58
CA ASP A 307 -0.07 6.01 -13.75
C ASP A 307 1.28 5.39 -14.15
N LEU A 308 2.37 5.87 -13.56
CA LEU A 308 3.72 5.38 -13.83
C LEU A 308 3.93 3.91 -13.42
N PHE A 309 2.99 3.31 -12.71
CA PHE A 309 3.07 1.91 -12.27
C PHE A 309 2.24 0.94 -13.13
N GLU A 310 1.57 1.45 -14.17
CA GLU A 310 0.63 0.68 -14.99
C GLU A 310 1.29 -0.50 -15.71
N GLY A 311 2.60 -0.39 -16.03
CA GLY A 311 3.38 -1.47 -16.62
C GLY A 311 3.35 -2.76 -15.79
N LEU A 312 3.31 -2.66 -14.45
CA LEU A 312 3.19 -3.81 -13.56
C LEU A 312 1.95 -4.68 -13.85
N LEU A 313 0.85 -4.07 -14.34
CA LEU A 313 -0.40 -4.78 -14.65
C LEU A 313 -0.49 -5.24 -16.10
N LYS A 314 0.34 -4.69 -16.99
CA LYS A 314 0.32 -4.96 -18.43
C LYS A 314 1.35 -5.99 -18.84
N GLU A 315 2.47 -6.05 -18.14
CA GLU A 315 3.54 -7.01 -18.42
C GLU A 315 3.33 -8.33 -17.68
N SER A 316 3.82 -9.39 -18.31
CA SER A 316 3.77 -10.75 -17.79
C SER A 316 5.09 -11.43 -18.14
N GLN A 317 5.97 -11.59 -17.18
CA GLN A 317 7.32 -12.07 -17.37
C GLN A 317 7.49 -13.45 -16.76
N ARG A 318 8.05 -14.38 -17.51
CA ARG A 318 8.41 -15.69 -16.99
C ARG A 318 9.70 -15.59 -16.17
N LEU A 319 9.69 -16.14 -14.95
CA LEU A 319 10.90 -16.19 -14.15
C LEU A 319 12.01 -16.99 -14.87
N PRO A 320 13.24 -16.48 -14.92
CA PRO A 320 14.35 -17.20 -15.51
C PRO A 320 14.64 -18.47 -14.70
N ARG A 321 15.13 -19.50 -15.39
CA ARG A 321 15.65 -20.69 -14.70
C ARG A 321 16.93 -20.30 -13.98
N LEU A 322 16.87 -20.28 -12.66
CA LEU A 322 18.07 -20.11 -11.85
C LEU A 322 18.92 -21.39 -11.95
N ALA A 323 20.20 -21.23 -12.19
CA ALA A 323 21.12 -22.37 -12.07
C ALA A 323 21.00 -22.93 -10.65
N ARG A 324 20.86 -24.25 -10.52
CA ARG A 324 20.93 -24.88 -9.20
C ARG A 324 22.34 -24.62 -8.69
N GLU A 325 22.42 -23.93 -7.54
CA GLU A 325 23.69 -23.92 -6.80
C GLU A 325 24.06 -25.37 -6.50
N GLN A 326 25.24 -25.79 -6.98
CA GLN A 326 25.81 -27.11 -6.74
C GLN A 326 26.35 -27.19 -5.33
#